data_c3c1271dd47f368ae731bbc07b9b5f13
#
_entry.id   c3c1271dd47f368ae731bbc07b9b5f13
#
_cell.length_a   1.000
_cell.length_b   1.000
_cell.length_c   1.000
_cell.angle_alpha   90.00
_cell.angle_beta   90.00
_cell.angle_gamma   90.00
#
_symmetry.space_group_name_H-M   'P 1'
#
loop_
_entity.id
_entity.type
_entity.pdbx_description
1 polymer ?
#
loop_
_entity_poly.entity_id
_entity_poly.type
_entity_poly.pdbx_seq_one_letter_code
_entity_poly.pdbx_strand_id
1 'polypeptide(L)'
;MEGLQDLKSLIRPGDWMTSLDIQDAYFHIPIHPSFRKLLRFQFQSRLWEFQVCPFGLNCIPRAFTKITKPIIAVIRSQGIRIIIYLDDILILSTSAQECRDNLKFVIDLLTSLGFLLNWEKSQLIPTQKITFLGMVIDSLLLTFSLPEEKVKNLVQICSSLQGSQQISLRQLARVLGKMTAQWNGKVFVNPQGPILTITSDASLQGWGATCENNRTGGRWSLSESKLHINELELKAAFFALQCFAASRKNSHVHLRIDNTSAVAYINHQGGCKSLTLCKTARDLWKWSLARGLTISAEHIPGVQNEEADTASRAFQDTTEWSLHPDLFRLASRQLGFLPEVDLFASRLNTKLPKFCSWKPDPLAWKVDAFTWPWNGMKVYIFPPSMPPIPLSSQGAARQGTGNGNRAILAQPALVPAAQGTNYSPYRWTSSPSAFQAVRQKHTRCGGP
;
A
#
# COMPACT_ATOMS: atom_id res chain seq x y z
N MET A 1 6.93 -1.11 -28.29
CA MET A 1 7.92 -0.41 -27.44
C MET A 1 7.78 -0.96 -26.05
N GLU A 2 8.84 -1.42 -25.48
CA GLU A 2 8.87 -1.91 -24.11
C GLU A 2 9.18 -0.74 -23.17
N GLY A 3 8.70 -0.79 -21.95
CA GLY A 3 8.85 0.33 -21.02
C GLY A 3 9.11 -0.12 -19.58
N LEU A 4 8.99 0.80 -18.64
CA LEU A 4 9.20 0.53 -17.21
C LEU A 4 8.27 -0.57 -16.65
N GLN A 5 7.11 -0.79 -17.24
CA GLN A 5 6.21 -1.87 -16.80
C GLN A 5 6.76 -3.25 -17.15
N ASP A 6 7.33 -3.37 -18.37
CA ASP A 6 7.95 -4.63 -18.80
C ASP A 6 9.21 -4.91 -17.97
N LEU A 7 9.98 -3.86 -17.64
CA LEU A 7 11.13 -3.96 -16.76
C LEU A 7 10.77 -4.48 -15.37
N LYS A 8 9.63 -4.05 -14.79
CA LYS A 8 9.17 -4.53 -13.49
C LYS A 8 8.95 -6.05 -13.45
N SER A 9 8.57 -6.65 -14.57
CA SER A 9 8.38 -8.10 -14.68
C SER A 9 9.67 -8.88 -14.90
N LEU A 10 10.72 -8.23 -15.39
CA LEU A 10 11.99 -8.88 -15.78
C LEU A 10 13.07 -8.78 -14.71
N ILE A 11 13.11 -7.69 -13.93
CA ILE A 11 14.15 -7.46 -12.93
C ILE A 11 14.02 -8.42 -11.74
N ARG A 12 15.13 -8.88 -11.23
CA ARG A 12 15.22 -9.78 -10.07
C ARG A 12 16.05 -9.14 -8.95
N PRO A 13 15.85 -9.57 -7.70
CA PRO A 13 16.67 -9.11 -6.58
C PRO A 13 18.17 -9.34 -6.85
N GLY A 14 18.97 -8.29 -6.70
CA GLY A 14 20.42 -8.37 -6.84
C GLY A 14 20.94 -8.41 -8.29
N ASP A 15 20.10 -8.18 -9.29
CA ASP A 15 20.54 -8.13 -10.70
C ASP A 15 21.63 -7.10 -10.93
N TRP A 16 22.60 -7.48 -11.76
CA TRP A 16 23.59 -6.59 -12.33
C TRP A 16 23.12 -6.07 -13.68
N MET A 17 23.31 -4.78 -13.90
CA MET A 17 22.72 -4.06 -15.04
C MET A 17 23.77 -3.26 -15.78
N THR A 18 23.62 -3.20 -17.12
CA THR A 18 24.34 -2.30 -18.03
C THR A 18 23.35 -1.70 -19.00
N SER A 19 23.65 -0.50 -19.53
CA SER A 19 22.84 0.11 -20.57
C SER A 19 23.64 0.53 -21.78
N LEU A 20 23.01 0.43 -22.94
CA LEU A 20 23.54 0.92 -24.22
C LEU A 20 22.58 1.94 -24.82
N ASP A 21 23.15 2.97 -25.45
CA ASP A 21 22.43 3.99 -26.22
C ASP A 21 22.82 3.84 -27.70
N ILE A 22 21.84 3.69 -28.59
CA ILE A 22 22.09 3.62 -30.04
C ILE A 22 22.21 5.05 -30.56
N GLN A 23 23.38 5.41 -31.09
CA GLN A 23 23.63 6.73 -31.62
C GLN A 23 22.73 7.00 -32.83
N ASP A 24 22.02 8.12 -32.81
CA ASP A 24 21.22 8.59 -33.97
C ASP A 24 20.29 7.52 -34.56
N ALA A 25 19.62 6.74 -33.67
CA ALA A 25 18.90 5.51 -33.99
C ALA A 25 18.07 5.57 -35.28
N TYR A 26 17.39 6.67 -35.55
CA TYR A 26 16.53 6.80 -36.73
C TYR A 26 17.31 6.98 -38.02
N PHE A 27 18.54 7.49 -37.99
CA PHE A 27 19.39 7.64 -39.17
C PHE A 27 19.89 6.28 -39.70
N HIS A 28 19.74 5.22 -38.97
CA HIS A 28 20.00 3.86 -39.46
C HIS A 28 18.91 3.36 -40.43
N ILE A 29 17.78 4.07 -40.57
CA ILE A 29 16.69 3.64 -41.43
C ILE A 29 16.75 4.45 -42.76
N PRO A 30 17.10 3.80 -43.88
CA PRO A 30 17.11 4.49 -45.17
C PRO A 30 15.71 4.79 -45.67
N ILE A 31 15.56 5.91 -46.36
CA ILE A 31 14.31 6.27 -47.04
C ILE A 31 14.38 5.79 -48.49
N HIS A 32 13.33 5.07 -48.89
CA HIS A 32 13.21 4.63 -50.28
C HIS A 32 13.32 5.86 -51.25
N PRO A 33 14.13 5.77 -52.34
CA PRO A 33 14.39 6.93 -53.21
C PRO A 33 13.16 7.66 -53.70
N SER A 34 12.08 6.94 -54.02
CA SER A 34 10.81 7.56 -54.49
C SER A 34 10.14 8.51 -53.49
N PHE A 35 10.44 8.35 -52.18
CA PHE A 35 9.84 9.15 -51.09
C PHE A 35 10.76 10.25 -50.56
N ARG A 36 12.05 10.30 -50.94
CA ARG A 36 13.01 11.31 -50.48
C ARG A 36 12.57 12.74 -50.83
N LYS A 37 11.96 12.89 -52.02
CA LYS A 37 11.41 14.17 -52.48
C LYS A 37 10.39 14.82 -51.53
N LEU A 38 9.72 14.03 -50.69
CA LEU A 38 8.75 14.49 -49.69
C LEU A 38 9.42 15.07 -48.45
N LEU A 39 10.73 14.83 -48.28
CA LEU A 39 11.52 15.26 -47.13
C LEU A 39 12.61 16.24 -47.53
N ARG A 40 12.32 17.05 -48.55
CA ARG A 40 13.19 18.12 -48.99
C ARG A 40 13.06 19.35 -48.12
N PHE A 41 14.15 20.03 -47.91
CA PHE A 41 14.21 21.31 -47.19
C PHE A 41 15.22 22.23 -47.83
N GLN A 42 15.04 23.52 -47.64
CA GLN A 42 15.97 24.54 -48.12
C GLN A 42 16.86 25.00 -46.99
N PHE A 43 18.18 24.96 -47.21
CA PHE A 43 19.17 25.49 -46.31
C PHE A 43 20.27 26.20 -47.09
N GLN A 44 20.63 27.40 -46.69
CA GLN A 44 21.63 28.25 -47.39
C GLN A 44 21.37 28.36 -48.90
N SER A 45 20.13 28.63 -49.30
CA SER A 45 19.67 28.76 -50.67
C SER A 45 19.86 27.49 -51.54
N ARG A 46 20.19 26.37 -50.97
CA ARG A 46 20.29 25.06 -51.63
C ARG A 46 19.17 24.14 -51.19
N LEU A 47 18.73 23.28 -52.09
CA LEU A 47 17.72 22.26 -51.81
C LEU A 47 18.42 20.98 -51.38
N TRP A 48 18.02 20.48 -50.21
CA TRP A 48 18.52 19.24 -49.62
C TRP A 48 17.39 18.26 -49.48
N GLU A 49 17.71 16.95 -49.43
CA GLU A 49 16.76 15.90 -49.11
C GLU A 49 17.36 14.89 -48.15
N PHE A 50 16.53 14.40 -47.22
CA PHE A 50 16.94 13.33 -46.32
C PHE A 50 17.04 12.01 -47.07
N GLN A 51 18.17 11.32 -46.95
CA GLN A 51 18.36 9.98 -47.44
C GLN A 51 17.98 8.92 -46.37
N VAL A 52 17.98 9.31 -45.10
CA VAL A 52 17.65 8.51 -43.94
C VAL A 52 16.53 9.20 -43.15
N CYS A 53 15.86 8.45 -42.28
CA CYS A 53 14.70 8.94 -41.53
C CYS A 53 15.07 10.06 -40.54
N PRO A 54 14.63 11.32 -40.74
CA PRO A 54 14.89 12.42 -39.80
C PRO A 54 14.00 12.30 -38.56
N PHE A 55 14.45 12.91 -37.46
CA PHE A 55 13.60 13.11 -36.27
C PHE A 55 12.34 13.93 -36.61
N GLY A 56 11.25 13.61 -35.90
CA GLY A 56 9.98 14.34 -36.03
C GLY A 56 8.88 13.66 -36.85
N LEU A 57 9.18 12.61 -37.59
CA LEU A 57 8.17 11.81 -38.27
C LEU A 57 7.51 10.81 -37.31
N ASN A 58 6.20 10.86 -37.16
CA ASN A 58 5.43 10.05 -36.21
C ASN A 58 5.45 8.54 -36.47
N CYS A 59 5.74 8.11 -37.69
CA CYS A 59 5.82 6.70 -38.07
C CYS A 59 7.17 6.03 -37.72
N ILE A 60 8.24 6.81 -37.52
CA ILE A 60 9.60 6.28 -37.35
C ILE A 60 9.77 5.46 -36.07
N PRO A 61 9.28 5.87 -34.89
CA PRO A 61 9.40 5.06 -33.68
C PRO A 61 8.82 3.64 -33.84
N ARG A 62 7.70 3.54 -34.58
CA ARG A 62 7.10 2.23 -34.90
C ARG A 62 7.94 1.44 -35.89
N ALA A 63 8.51 2.10 -36.93
CA ALA A 63 9.38 1.45 -37.90
C ALA A 63 10.64 0.93 -37.23
N PHE A 64 11.30 1.74 -36.42
CA PHE A 64 12.49 1.36 -35.66
C PHE A 64 12.22 0.17 -34.73
N THR A 65 11.12 0.19 -33.98
CA THR A 65 10.70 -0.94 -33.13
C THR A 65 10.48 -2.22 -33.93
N LYS A 66 9.96 -2.13 -35.17
CA LYS A 66 9.81 -3.32 -36.04
C LYS A 66 11.16 -3.89 -36.50
N ILE A 67 12.13 -3.02 -36.78
CA ILE A 67 13.48 -3.42 -37.22
C ILE A 67 14.25 -4.05 -36.07
N THR A 68 14.15 -3.50 -34.86
CA THR A 68 14.88 -4.01 -33.69
C THR A 68 14.25 -5.25 -33.06
N LYS A 69 12.94 -5.51 -33.29
CA LYS A 69 12.24 -6.66 -32.73
C LYS A 69 12.89 -8.02 -33.04
N PRO A 70 13.27 -8.38 -34.28
CA PRO A 70 13.97 -9.65 -34.57
C PRO A 70 15.33 -9.71 -33.90
N ILE A 71 16.07 -8.61 -33.81
CA ILE A 71 17.38 -8.56 -33.15
C ILE A 71 17.23 -8.90 -31.65
N ILE A 72 16.27 -8.30 -31.00
CA ILE A 72 15.95 -8.57 -29.59
C ILE A 72 15.49 -10.03 -29.39
N ALA A 73 14.76 -10.61 -30.35
CA ALA A 73 14.34 -11.99 -30.28
C ALA A 73 15.59 -12.94 -30.33
N VAL A 74 16.59 -12.63 -31.17
CA VAL A 74 17.87 -13.38 -31.23
C VAL A 74 18.63 -13.25 -29.91
N ILE A 75 18.74 -12.05 -29.33
CA ILE A 75 19.40 -11.84 -28.04
C ILE A 75 18.69 -12.64 -26.93
N ARG A 76 17.37 -12.60 -26.88
CA ARG A 76 16.57 -13.34 -25.90
C ARG A 76 16.65 -14.85 -26.06
N SER A 77 16.82 -15.36 -27.30
CA SER A 77 17.03 -16.80 -27.54
C SER A 77 18.33 -17.33 -26.92
N GLN A 78 19.31 -16.46 -26.64
CA GLN A 78 20.53 -16.78 -25.90
C GLN A 78 20.30 -16.73 -24.35
N GLY A 79 19.08 -16.57 -23.89
CA GLY A 79 18.76 -16.46 -22.45
C GLY A 79 19.04 -15.09 -21.83
N ILE A 80 19.47 -14.11 -22.63
CA ILE A 80 19.80 -12.76 -22.15
C ILE A 80 18.53 -11.99 -21.85
N ARG A 81 18.42 -11.48 -20.63
CA ARG A 81 17.32 -10.59 -20.23
C ARG A 81 17.64 -9.17 -20.68
N ILE A 82 16.85 -8.66 -21.60
CA ILE A 82 17.07 -7.36 -22.25
C ILE A 82 15.76 -6.62 -22.43
N ILE A 83 15.81 -5.30 -22.26
CA ILE A 83 14.72 -4.37 -22.59
C ILE A 83 15.24 -3.35 -23.58
N ILE A 84 14.42 -3.03 -24.58
CA ILE A 84 14.68 -1.96 -25.54
C ILE A 84 13.52 -0.97 -25.58
N TYR A 85 13.86 0.29 -25.39
CA TYR A 85 12.95 1.41 -25.59
C TYR A 85 13.56 2.38 -26.61
N LEU A 86 13.22 2.21 -27.88
CA LEU A 86 13.83 2.95 -28.99
C LEU A 86 15.35 2.76 -29.01
N ASP A 87 16.10 3.83 -28.75
CA ASP A 87 17.56 3.91 -28.71
C ASP A 87 18.17 3.40 -27.38
N ASP A 88 17.39 3.39 -26.31
CA ASP A 88 17.82 2.94 -24.98
C ASP A 88 17.69 1.42 -24.82
N ILE A 89 18.77 0.76 -24.45
CA ILE A 89 18.83 -0.68 -24.18
C ILE A 89 19.29 -0.91 -22.73
N LEU A 90 18.62 -1.81 -22.01
CA LEU A 90 19.02 -2.26 -20.67
C LEU A 90 19.21 -3.77 -20.68
N ILE A 91 20.35 -4.23 -20.20
CA ILE A 91 20.72 -5.65 -20.05
C ILE A 91 20.70 -5.98 -18.56
N LEU A 92 20.09 -7.11 -18.19
CA LEU A 92 19.99 -7.60 -16.82
C LEU A 92 20.61 -9.01 -16.73
N SER A 93 21.40 -9.23 -15.68
CA SER A 93 22.12 -10.49 -15.45
C SER A 93 22.19 -10.81 -13.97
N THR A 94 22.43 -12.07 -13.62
CA THR A 94 22.49 -12.53 -12.22
C THR A 94 23.84 -12.23 -11.57
N SER A 95 24.90 -12.04 -12.36
CA SER A 95 26.23 -11.70 -11.87
C SER A 95 26.90 -10.62 -12.72
N ALA A 96 27.90 -9.96 -12.14
CA ALA A 96 28.67 -8.94 -12.86
C ALA A 96 29.45 -9.51 -14.05
N GLN A 97 29.91 -10.78 -13.95
CA GLN A 97 30.62 -11.42 -15.04
C GLN A 97 29.69 -11.75 -16.20
N GLU A 98 28.57 -12.40 -15.92
CA GLU A 98 27.52 -12.68 -16.91
C GLU A 98 27.05 -11.38 -17.61
N CYS A 99 26.92 -10.28 -16.84
CA CYS A 99 26.53 -8.99 -17.40
C CYS A 99 27.56 -8.44 -18.40
N ARG A 100 28.87 -8.61 -18.13
CA ARG A 100 29.94 -8.25 -19.09
C ARG A 100 29.91 -9.10 -20.34
N ASP A 101 29.71 -10.40 -20.18
CA ASP A 101 29.67 -11.32 -21.29
C ASP A 101 28.47 -11.10 -22.21
N ASN A 102 27.28 -10.88 -21.60
CA ASN A 102 26.08 -10.51 -22.29
C ASN A 102 26.18 -9.15 -22.98
N LEU A 103 26.78 -8.16 -22.32
CA LEU A 103 27.05 -6.85 -22.91
C LEU A 103 27.91 -6.95 -24.15
N LYS A 104 29.03 -7.72 -24.07
CA LYS A 104 29.92 -7.93 -25.21
C LYS A 104 29.19 -8.57 -26.38
N PHE A 105 28.40 -9.63 -26.13
CA PHE A 105 27.61 -10.27 -27.18
C PHE A 105 26.66 -9.30 -27.87
N VAL A 106 25.95 -8.46 -27.09
CA VAL A 106 24.99 -7.48 -27.60
C VAL A 106 25.71 -6.39 -28.42
N ILE A 107 26.87 -5.91 -27.97
CA ILE A 107 27.70 -4.94 -28.70
C ILE A 107 28.15 -5.52 -30.03
N ASP A 108 28.74 -6.74 -30.01
CA ASP A 108 29.24 -7.39 -31.20
C ASP A 108 28.13 -7.64 -32.24
N LEU A 109 26.94 -8.06 -31.78
CA LEU A 109 25.77 -8.24 -32.66
C LEU A 109 25.29 -6.93 -33.26
N LEU A 110 25.07 -5.89 -32.45
CA LEU A 110 24.57 -4.59 -32.94
C LEU A 110 25.58 -3.95 -33.92
N THR A 111 26.86 -4.00 -33.60
CA THR A 111 27.93 -3.45 -34.47
C THR A 111 28.03 -4.23 -35.79
N SER A 112 27.91 -5.58 -35.77
CA SER A 112 27.91 -6.40 -36.97
C SER A 112 26.72 -6.10 -37.90
N LEU A 113 25.60 -5.64 -37.32
CA LEU A 113 24.41 -5.20 -38.06
C LEU A 113 24.49 -3.72 -38.51
N GLY A 114 25.60 -3.03 -38.22
CA GLY A 114 25.83 -1.66 -38.62
C GLY A 114 25.26 -0.60 -37.73
N PHE A 115 24.77 -0.92 -36.51
CA PHE A 115 24.36 0.07 -35.55
C PHE A 115 25.55 0.77 -34.91
N LEU A 116 25.45 2.10 -34.78
CA LEU A 116 26.44 2.91 -34.07
C LEU A 116 25.99 3.06 -32.61
N LEU A 117 26.91 2.93 -31.68
CA LEU A 117 26.67 3.03 -30.26
C LEU A 117 27.24 4.33 -29.70
N ASN A 118 26.48 4.99 -28.84
CA ASN A 118 26.91 6.17 -28.12
C ASN A 118 27.60 5.77 -26.82
N TRP A 119 28.94 5.69 -26.86
CA TRP A 119 29.76 5.24 -25.74
C TRP A 119 29.68 6.17 -24.51
N GLU A 120 29.50 7.46 -24.73
CA GLU A 120 29.42 8.46 -23.63
C GLU A 120 28.13 8.33 -22.82
N LYS A 121 27.04 7.97 -23.47
CA LYS A 121 25.74 7.78 -22.80
C LYS A 121 25.52 6.36 -22.30
N SER A 122 26.34 5.42 -22.77
CA SER A 122 26.23 4.00 -22.39
C SER A 122 26.90 3.72 -21.06
N GLN A 123 26.24 2.96 -20.19
CA GLN A 123 26.79 2.47 -18.92
C GLN A 123 27.35 1.06 -19.12
N LEU A 124 28.65 0.96 -19.37
CA LEU A 124 29.30 -0.31 -19.71
C LEU A 124 29.76 -1.13 -18.48
N ILE A 125 29.94 -0.46 -17.34
CA ILE A 125 30.36 -1.11 -16.10
C ILE A 125 29.10 -1.68 -15.42
N PRO A 126 29.04 -3.00 -15.17
CA PRO A 126 27.93 -3.60 -14.47
C PRO A 126 27.69 -2.97 -13.10
N THR A 127 26.46 -2.60 -12.81
CA THR A 127 26.05 -1.98 -11.54
C THR A 127 24.69 -2.53 -11.10
N GLN A 128 24.42 -2.49 -9.81
CA GLN A 128 23.13 -2.83 -9.23
C GLN A 128 22.21 -1.64 -9.06
N LYS A 129 22.72 -0.44 -9.42
CA LYS A 129 21.93 0.80 -9.41
C LYS A 129 22.23 1.59 -10.67
N ILE A 130 21.24 1.76 -11.55
CA ILE A 130 21.40 2.40 -12.86
C ILE A 130 20.28 3.41 -13.13
N THR A 131 20.58 4.45 -13.92
CA THR A 131 19.55 5.34 -14.44
C THR A 131 19.11 4.89 -15.83
N PHE A 132 17.83 4.58 -15.99
CA PHE A 132 17.26 4.13 -17.26
C PHE A 132 15.87 4.74 -17.45
N LEU A 133 15.55 5.21 -18.65
CA LEU A 133 14.31 5.95 -19.00
C LEU A 133 13.95 7.04 -17.98
N GLY A 134 14.95 7.74 -17.48
CA GLY A 134 14.79 8.83 -16.56
C GLY A 134 14.40 8.46 -15.12
N MET A 135 14.52 7.17 -14.77
CA MET A 135 14.34 6.62 -13.42
C MET A 135 15.64 5.99 -12.92
N VAL A 136 15.89 6.06 -11.64
CA VAL A 136 16.94 5.30 -10.96
C VAL A 136 16.37 3.95 -10.56
N ILE A 137 16.94 2.88 -11.06
CA ILE A 137 16.60 1.50 -10.80
C ILE A 137 17.62 0.94 -9.82
N ASP A 138 17.16 0.41 -8.70
CA ASP A 138 17.99 -0.23 -7.68
C ASP A 138 17.53 -1.68 -7.52
N SER A 139 18.36 -2.62 -7.96
CA SER A 139 18.04 -4.05 -7.94
C SER A 139 18.18 -4.68 -6.56
N LEU A 140 18.99 -4.09 -5.67
CA LEU A 140 19.13 -4.56 -4.28
C LEU A 140 17.87 -4.25 -3.47
N LEU A 141 17.36 -3.03 -3.64
CA LEU A 141 16.14 -2.57 -2.96
C LEU A 141 14.88 -2.89 -3.76
N LEU A 142 15.00 -3.37 -4.99
CA LEU A 142 13.90 -3.55 -5.95
C LEU A 142 13.04 -2.28 -6.05
N THR A 143 13.65 -1.13 -6.23
CA THR A 143 12.95 0.15 -6.29
C THR A 143 13.25 0.91 -7.57
N PHE A 144 12.22 1.59 -8.10
CA PHE A 144 12.35 2.65 -9.07
C PHE A 144 12.17 3.98 -8.35
N SER A 145 13.07 4.91 -8.53
CA SER A 145 13.01 6.23 -7.92
C SER A 145 13.40 7.32 -8.93
N LEU A 146 12.96 8.54 -8.66
CA LEU A 146 13.43 9.68 -9.45
C LEU A 146 14.88 10.00 -9.12
N PRO A 147 15.70 10.44 -10.11
CA PRO A 147 16.99 11.05 -9.83
C PRO A 147 16.87 12.24 -8.87
N GLU A 148 17.83 12.39 -7.99
CA GLU A 148 17.80 13.44 -6.95
C GLU A 148 17.63 14.86 -7.52
N GLU A 149 18.22 15.15 -8.66
CA GLU A 149 18.07 16.46 -9.34
C GLU A 149 16.60 16.72 -9.75
N LYS A 150 15.92 15.69 -10.26
CA LYS A 150 14.49 15.83 -10.61
C LYS A 150 13.64 16.04 -9.36
N VAL A 151 13.96 15.35 -8.26
CA VAL A 151 13.28 15.54 -6.97
C VAL A 151 13.52 16.95 -6.44
N LYS A 152 14.77 17.41 -6.41
CA LYS A 152 15.13 18.79 -5.98
C LYS A 152 14.39 19.85 -6.80
N ASN A 153 14.36 19.69 -8.12
CA ASN A 153 13.64 20.61 -9.03
C ASN A 153 12.13 20.63 -8.75
N LEU A 154 11.50 19.46 -8.52
CA LEU A 154 10.09 19.38 -8.14
C LEU A 154 9.80 20.06 -6.80
N VAL A 155 10.62 19.78 -5.79
CA VAL A 155 10.48 20.41 -4.46
C VAL A 155 10.58 21.92 -4.57
N GLN A 156 11.55 22.44 -5.34
CA GLN A 156 11.74 23.86 -5.56
C GLN A 156 10.53 24.53 -6.23
N ILE A 157 9.98 23.86 -7.27
CA ILE A 157 8.78 24.33 -7.96
C ILE A 157 7.57 24.31 -7.02
N CYS A 158 7.37 23.25 -6.25
CA CYS A 158 6.27 23.17 -5.29
C CYS A 158 6.39 24.23 -4.18
N SER A 159 7.59 24.44 -3.65
CA SER A 159 7.84 25.47 -2.64
C SER A 159 7.58 26.88 -3.13
N SER A 160 7.96 27.18 -4.40
CA SER A 160 7.68 28.49 -4.99
C SER A 160 6.17 28.75 -5.18
N LEU A 161 5.37 27.70 -5.32
CA LEU A 161 3.91 27.84 -5.43
C LEU A 161 3.22 28.02 -4.08
N GLN A 162 3.74 27.39 -3.00
CA GLN A 162 3.17 27.53 -1.66
C GLN A 162 3.20 28.96 -1.12
N GLY A 163 4.17 29.76 -1.56
CA GLY A 163 4.27 31.19 -1.19
C GLY A 163 3.41 32.16 -2.04
N SER A 164 2.74 31.68 -3.08
CA SER A 164 2.01 32.54 -4.02
C SER A 164 0.52 32.54 -3.71
N GLN A 165 -0.07 33.72 -3.45
CA GLN A 165 -1.52 33.88 -3.24
C GLN A 165 -2.33 33.68 -4.53
N GLN A 166 -1.71 33.87 -5.69
CA GLN A 166 -2.35 33.68 -7.01
C GLN A 166 -1.41 32.95 -7.95
N ILE A 167 -1.90 31.92 -8.59
CA ILE A 167 -1.16 31.11 -9.56
C ILE A 167 -1.92 31.12 -10.88
N SER A 168 -1.24 31.40 -11.98
CA SER A 168 -1.85 31.33 -13.31
C SER A 168 -2.16 29.88 -13.68
N LEU A 169 -3.24 29.65 -14.43
CA LEU A 169 -3.60 28.32 -14.94
C LEU A 169 -2.44 27.67 -15.72
N ARG A 170 -1.65 28.47 -16.45
CA ARG A 170 -0.49 28.00 -17.20
C ARG A 170 0.64 27.49 -16.28
N GLN A 171 0.89 28.19 -15.16
CA GLN A 171 1.85 27.74 -14.16
C GLN A 171 1.38 26.46 -13.47
N LEU A 172 0.11 26.40 -13.08
CA LEU A 172 -0.49 25.21 -12.50
C LEU A 172 -0.41 24.00 -13.45
N ALA A 173 -0.80 24.19 -14.71
CA ALA A 173 -0.73 23.13 -15.73
C ALA A 173 0.71 22.66 -15.97
N ARG A 174 1.70 23.57 -15.96
CA ARG A 174 3.13 23.21 -16.07
C ARG A 174 3.60 22.36 -14.90
N VAL A 175 3.19 22.70 -13.68
CA VAL A 175 3.56 21.95 -12.47
C VAL A 175 2.88 20.59 -12.46
N LEU A 176 1.58 20.55 -12.70
CA LEU A 176 0.82 19.29 -12.81
C LEU A 176 1.42 18.39 -13.90
N GLY A 177 1.76 18.94 -15.08
CA GLY A 177 2.42 18.19 -16.14
C GLY A 177 3.77 17.63 -15.71
N LYS A 178 4.62 18.42 -15.02
CA LYS A 178 5.88 17.91 -14.46
C LYS A 178 5.65 16.86 -13.36
N MET A 179 4.70 17.07 -12.47
CA MET A 179 4.34 16.09 -11.46
C MET A 179 3.84 14.80 -12.09
N THR A 180 2.95 14.87 -13.06
CA THR A 180 2.40 13.68 -13.74
C THR A 180 3.49 12.92 -14.50
N ALA A 181 4.36 13.63 -15.24
CA ALA A 181 5.47 13.02 -15.97
C ALA A 181 6.53 12.37 -15.03
N GLN A 182 6.62 12.85 -13.79
CA GLN A 182 7.59 12.41 -12.80
C GLN A 182 6.95 11.65 -11.63
N TRP A 183 5.63 11.42 -11.65
CA TRP A 183 4.85 10.79 -10.58
C TRP A 183 5.09 9.28 -10.43
N ASN A 184 6.18 8.77 -10.87
CA ASN A 184 6.61 7.45 -10.49
C ASN A 184 7.50 7.57 -9.24
N GLY A 185 6.88 7.95 -8.10
CA GLY A 185 7.52 7.92 -6.80
C GLY A 185 8.20 6.56 -6.58
N LYS A 186 8.87 6.38 -5.46
CA LYS A 186 9.53 5.11 -5.13
C LYS A 186 8.53 3.96 -5.30
N VAL A 187 8.55 3.31 -6.47
CA VAL A 187 7.70 2.16 -6.77
C VAL A 187 8.55 0.92 -6.50
N PHE A 188 8.14 0.14 -5.52
CA PHE A 188 8.72 -1.18 -5.32
C PHE A 188 8.36 -2.07 -6.51
N VAL A 189 9.35 -2.71 -7.08
CA VAL A 189 9.13 -3.80 -8.01
C VAL A 189 8.54 -4.95 -7.22
N ASN A 190 7.52 -5.60 -7.78
CA ASN A 190 6.85 -6.72 -7.12
C ASN A 190 7.92 -7.75 -6.65
N PRO A 191 8.20 -7.86 -5.34
CA PRO A 191 9.13 -8.87 -4.89
C PRO A 191 8.53 -10.23 -5.23
N GLN A 192 9.33 -11.16 -5.73
CA GLN A 192 8.94 -12.57 -5.86
C GLN A 192 8.82 -13.25 -4.47
N GLY A 193 8.37 -12.50 -3.47
CA GLY A 193 8.06 -12.98 -2.13
C GLY A 193 6.59 -13.39 -2.02
N PRO A 194 6.21 -14.05 -0.95
CA PRO A 194 4.83 -14.49 -0.77
C PRO A 194 3.89 -13.29 -0.86
N ILE A 195 3.04 -13.30 -1.88
CA ILE A 195 1.97 -12.33 -2.05
C ILE A 195 0.97 -12.61 -0.93
N LEU A 196 0.81 -11.65 0.00
CA LEU A 196 -0.28 -11.72 0.96
C LEU A 196 -1.55 -11.28 0.26
N THR A 197 -2.49 -12.19 0.11
CA THR A 197 -3.81 -11.89 -0.46
C THR A 197 -4.79 -11.63 0.66
N ILE A 198 -5.46 -10.48 0.60
CA ILE A 198 -6.47 -10.06 1.56
C ILE A 198 -7.75 -9.74 0.79
N THR A 199 -8.87 -10.31 1.22
CA THR A 199 -10.19 -9.99 0.67
C THR A 199 -10.93 -9.10 1.66
N SER A 200 -11.61 -8.06 1.19
CA SER A 200 -12.35 -7.14 2.03
C SER A 200 -13.71 -6.78 1.45
N ASP A 201 -14.64 -6.46 2.33
CA ASP A 201 -16.00 -6.06 2.04
C ASP A 201 -16.52 -5.00 3.00
N ALA A 202 -17.47 -4.19 2.55
CA ALA A 202 -18.18 -3.24 3.38
C ALA A 202 -19.69 -3.34 3.19
N SER A 203 -20.41 -3.37 4.28
CA SER A 203 -21.84 -3.10 4.35
C SER A 203 -22.10 -1.72 4.97
N LEU A 204 -23.34 -1.26 4.96
CA LEU A 204 -23.72 -0.04 5.71
C LEU A 204 -23.60 -0.21 7.23
N GLN A 205 -23.52 -1.45 7.73
CA GLN A 205 -23.46 -1.74 9.16
C GLN A 205 -22.03 -1.91 9.66
N GLY A 206 -21.11 -2.39 8.81
CA GLY A 206 -19.74 -2.67 9.20
C GLY A 206 -18.86 -3.10 8.05
N TRP A 207 -17.66 -3.55 8.39
CA TRP A 207 -16.64 -4.03 7.47
C TRP A 207 -16.25 -5.46 7.80
N GLY A 208 -15.79 -6.18 6.81
CA GLY A 208 -15.28 -7.53 6.93
C GLY A 208 -14.02 -7.73 6.12
N ALA A 209 -13.16 -8.64 6.56
CA ALA A 209 -11.96 -9.00 5.82
C ALA A 209 -11.51 -10.42 6.13
N THR A 210 -10.88 -11.04 5.13
CA THR A 210 -10.31 -12.37 5.25
C THR A 210 -8.89 -12.39 4.70
N CYS A 211 -8.04 -13.19 5.32
CA CYS A 211 -6.68 -13.42 4.88
C CYS A 211 -6.29 -14.86 5.25
N GLU A 212 -6.06 -15.68 4.24
CA GLU A 212 -5.88 -17.13 4.44
C GLU A 212 -7.06 -17.72 5.23
N ASN A 213 -6.82 -18.35 6.38
CA ASN A 213 -7.84 -18.93 7.26
C ASN A 213 -8.33 -17.95 8.35
N ASN A 214 -7.87 -16.72 8.35
CA ASN A 214 -8.22 -15.74 9.37
C ASN A 214 -9.33 -14.81 8.86
N ARG A 215 -10.33 -14.57 9.72
CA ARG A 215 -11.44 -13.64 9.46
C ARG A 215 -11.47 -12.56 10.52
N THR A 216 -11.80 -11.35 10.10
CA THR A 216 -12.04 -10.24 11.01
C THR A 216 -13.12 -9.32 10.44
N GLY A 217 -13.61 -8.44 11.27
CA GLY A 217 -14.62 -7.46 10.88
C GLY A 217 -15.12 -6.71 12.11
N GLY A 218 -15.85 -5.66 11.89
CA GLY A 218 -16.39 -4.85 12.97
C GLY A 218 -17.41 -3.83 12.49
N ARG A 219 -18.18 -3.27 13.42
CA ARG A 219 -19.13 -2.21 13.11
C ARG A 219 -18.41 -0.91 12.74
N TRP A 220 -19.10 -0.09 11.98
CA TRP A 220 -18.70 1.31 11.79
C TRP A 220 -18.96 2.12 13.06
N SER A 221 -18.13 3.13 13.30
CA SER A 221 -18.44 4.18 14.27
C SER A 221 -19.62 5.05 13.77
N LEU A 222 -20.23 5.83 14.65
CA LEU A 222 -21.33 6.74 14.29
C LEU A 222 -20.94 7.77 13.20
N SER A 223 -19.69 8.14 13.11
CA SER A 223 -19.19 9.03 12.06
C SER A 223 -18.95 8.29 10.74
N GLU A 224 -18.45 7.05 10.81
CA GLU A 224 -18.19 6.22 9.64
C GLU A 224 -19.46 5.73 8.97
N SER A 225 -20.49 5.34 9.73
CA SER A 225 -21.77 4.86 9.18
C SER A 225 -22.51 5.87 8.31
N LYS A 226 -22.11 7.14 8.33
CA LYS A 226 -22.66 8.22 7.48
C LYS A 226 -21.96 8.35 6.13
N LEU A 227 -20.89 7.62 5.90
CA LEU A 227 -20.11 7.68 4.68
C LEU A 227 -20.80 6.93 3.54
N HIS A 228 -20.51 7.35 2.31
CA HIS A 228 -20.99 6.65 1.12
C HIS A 228 -20.36 5.25 1.01
N ILE A 229 -21.10 4.28 0.46
CA ILE A 229 -20.64 2.88 0.37
C ILE A 229 -19.27 2.74 -0.28
N ASN A 230 -18.98 3.44 -1.36
CA ASN A 230 -17.66 3.40 -2.00
C ASN A 230 -16.52 3.82 -1.07
N GLU A 231 -16.78 4.73 -0.14
CA GLU A 231 -15.80 5.17 0.85
C GLU A 231 -15.65 4.14 1.97
N LEU A 232 -16.76 3.52 2.38
CA LEU A 232 -16.75 2.41 3.34
C LEU A 232 -15.97 1.22 2.79
N GLU A 233 -16.13 0.88 1.51
CA GLU A 233 -15.35 -0.17 0.83
C GLU A 233 -13.84 0.10 0.83
N LEU A 234 -13.45 1.31 0.44
CA LEU A 234 -12.04 1.69 0.48
C LEU A 234 -11.49 1.69 1.90
N LYS A 235 -12.31 2.08 2.88
CA LYS A 235 -11.96 2.07 4.29
C LYS A 235 -11.87 0.66 4.85
N ALA A 236 -12.74 -0.26 4.44
CA ALA A 236 -12.67 -1.68 4.77
C ALA A 236 -11.35 -2.29 4.28
N ALA A 237 -10.96 -2.00 3.05
CA ALA A 237 -9.67 -2.42 2.50
C ALA A 237 -8.49 -1.87 3.31
N PHE A 238 -8.55 -0.62 3.76
CA PHE A 238 -7.51 -0.05 4.61
C PHE A 238 -7.47 -0.70 5.99
N PHE A 239 -8.61 -0.98 6.61
CA PHE A 239 -8.69 -1.70 7.87
C PHE A 239 -8.16 -3.13 7.75
N ALA A 240 -8.47 -3.81 6.66
CA ALA A 240 -7.96 -5.13 6.36
C ALA A 240 -6.42 -5.16 6.27
N LEU A 241 -5.81 -4.17 5.61
CA LEU A 241 -4.36 -3.99 5.59
C LEU A 241 -3.78 -3.78 6.99
N GLN A 242 -4.41 -2.94 7.81
CA GLN A 242 -3.96 -2.68 9.18
C GLN A 242 -4.06 -3.93 10.07
N CYS A 243 -5.07 -4.77 9.84
CA CYS A 243 -5.23 -6.03 10.60
C CYS A 243 -4.20 -7.10 10.22
N PHE A 244 -3.97 -7.31 8.91
CA PHE A 244 -3.22 -8.48 8.45
C PHE A 244 -1.80 -8.17 7.97
N ALA A 245 -1.52 -6.92 7.62
CA ALA A 245 -0.21 -6.52 7.10
C ALA A 245 0.58 -5.58 8.03
N ALA A 246 0.11 -5.31 9.27
CA ALA A 246 0.75 -4.36 10.18
C ALA A 246 2.20 -4.75 10.54
N SER A 247 2.49 -6.04 10.69
CA SER A 247 3.80 -6.59 11.02
C SER A 247 4.69 -6.82 9.79
N ARG A 248 4.13 -6.74 8.59
CA ARG A 248 4.86 -6.97 7.33
C ARG A 248 5.70 -5.75 6.96
N LYS A 249 6.87 -6.00 6.38
CA LYS A 249 7.74 -4.97 5.81
C LYS A 249 8.28 -5.43 4.47
N ASN A 250 8.48 -4.48 3.55
CA ASN A 250 9.09 -4.71 2.24
C ASN A 250 8.45 -5.88 1.48
N SER A 251 7.13 -5.95 1.45
CA SER A 251 6.37 -7.04 0.84
C SER A 251 5.23 -6.52 -0.03
N HIS A 252 4.72 -7.38 -0.90
CA HIS A 252 3.55 -7.08 -1.72
C HIS A 252 2.28 -7.62 -1.08
N VAL A 253 1.23 -6.80 -1.09
CA VAL A 253 -0.11 -7.18 -0.63
C VAL A 253 -1.09 -7.00 -1.79
N HIS A 254 -1.82 -8.06 -2.08
CA HIS A 254 -2.84 -8.09 -3.10
C HIS A 254 -4.22 -8.03 -2.45
N LEU A 255 -5.00 -7.00 -2.78
CA LEU A 255 -6.35 -6.79 -2.26
C LEU A 255 -7.39 -7.28 -3.27
N ARG A 256 -8.36 -8.04 -2.81
CA ARG A 256 -9.51 -8.51 -3.58
C ARG A 256 -10.77 -7.85 -3.05
N ILE A 257 -11.44 -7.07 -3.89
CA ILE A 257 -12.55 -6.20 -3.49
C ILE A 257 -13.64 -6.25 -4.57
N ASP A 258 -14.90 -6.27 -4.20
CA ASP A 258 -16.02 -6.27 -5.16
C ASP A 258 -16.49 -4.86 -5.56
N ASN A 259 -15.79 -3.81 -5.15
CA ASN A 259 -16.07 -2.42 -5.48
C ASN A 259 -15.05 -1.84 -6.47
N THR A 260 -15.46 -1.61 -7.71
CA THR A 260 -14.60 -1.08 -8.77
C THR A 260 -14.03 0.32 -8.47
N SER A 261 -14.80 1.15 -7.75
CA SER A 261 -14.32 2.50 -7.35
C SER A 261 -13.19 2.40 -6.34
N ALA A 262 -13.30 1.55 -5.33
CA ALA A 262 -12.23 1.32 -4.35
C ALA A 262 -10.97 0.78 -5.03
N VAL A 263 -11.10 -0.23 -5.91
CA VAL A 263 -10.00 -0.79 -6.70
C VAL A 263 -9.29 0.30 -7.53
N ALA A 264 -10.06 1.15 -8.22
CA ALA A 264 -9.48 2.23 -9.02
C ALA A 264 -8.69 3.23 -8.15
N TYR A 265 -9.24 3.66 -7.00
CA TYR A 265 -8.57 4.60 -6.11
C TYR A 265 -7.31 4.02 -5.45
N ILE A 266 -7.28 2.71 -5.19
CA ILE A 266 -6.07 2.03 -4.70
C ILE A 266 -5.01 1.97 -5.81
N ASN A 267 -5.34 1.44 -6.98
CA ASN A 267 -4.37 1.24 -8.05
C ASN A 267 -3.83 2.55 -8.66
N HIS A 268 -4.64 3.60 -8.70
CA HIS A 268 -4.22 4.92 -9.15
C HIS A 268 -3.68 5.81 -8.02
N GLN A 269 -3.56 5.28 -6.79
CA GLN A 269 -3.05 6.00 -5.61
C GLN A 269 -3.87 7.26 -5.27
N GLY A 270 -5.14 7.25 -5.61
CA GLY A 270 -6.07 8.35 -5.44
C GLY A 270 -6.93 8.60 -6.68
N GLY A 271 -7.58 9.74 -6.72
CA GLY A 271 -8.44 10.15 -7.84
C GLY A 271 -8.91 11.59 -7.68
N CYS A 272 -9.53 12.13 -8.73
CA CYS A 272 -10.01 13.52 -8.76
C CYS A 272 -11.53 13.67 -8.59
N LYS A 273 -12.31 12.56 -8.64
CA LYS A 273 -13.78 12.62 -8.62
C LYS A 273 -14.36 12.81 -7.22
N SER A 274 -13.69 12.32 -6.16
CA SER A 274 -14.14 12.43 -4.78
C SER A 274 -12.96 12.76 -3.87
N LEU A 275 -13.06 13.87 -3.14
CA LEU A 275 -12.05 14.30 -2.16
C LEU A 275 -11.94 13.34 -0.97
N THR A 276 -13.06 12.76 -0.53
CA THR A 276 -13.10 11.85 0.60
C THR A 276 -12.43 10.52 0.25
N LEU A 277 -12.76 9.93 -0.90
CA LEU A 277 -12.06 8.75 -1.42
C LEU A 277 -10.57 9.01 -1.62
N CYS A 278 -10.21 10.18 -2.18
CA CYS A 278 -8.81 10.55 -2.37
C CYS A 278 -8.06 10.66 -1.05
N LYS A 279 -8.69 11.20 0.01
CA LYS A 279 -8.11 11.27 1.35
C LYS A 279 -7.86 9.88 1.94
N THR A 280 -8.85 9.00 1.88
CA THR A 280 -8.75 7.62 2.38
C THR A 280 -7.66 6.83 1.61
N ALA A 281 -7.62 6.95 0.28
CA ALA A 281 -6.57 6.34 -0.54
C ALA A 281 -5.18 6.87 -0.18
N ARG A 282 -5.04 8.18 0.02
CA ARG A 282 -3.78 8.79 0.46
C ARG A 282 -3.32 8.29 1.81
N ASP A 283 -4.22 8.13 2.77
CA ASP A 283 -3.90 7.64 4.11
C ASP A 283 -3.48 6.16 4.06
N LEU A 284 -4.16 5.33 3.25
CA LEU A 284 -3.77 3.96 2.95
C LEU A 284 -2.35 3.89 2.37
N TRP A 285 -2.07 4.68 1.34
CA TRP A 285 -0.76 4.67 0.70
C TRP A 285 0.36 5.22 1.60
N LYS A 286 0.12 6.26 2.38
CA LYS A 286 1.08 6.75 3.39
C LYS A 286 1.42 5.67 4.40
N TRP A 287 0.41 4.97 4.91
CA TRP A 287 0.59 3.88 5.87
C TRP A 287 1.38 2.72 5.27
N SER A 288 1.10 2.36 4.03
CA SER A 288 1.77 1.28 3.29
C SER A 288 3.24 1.63 2.97
N LEU A 289 3.49 2.82 2.45
CA LEU A 289 4.84 3.30 2.10
C LEU A 289 5.75 3.39 3.32
N ALA A 290 5.23 3.81 4.48
CA ALA A 290 5.99 3.84 5.73
C ALA A 290 6.50 2.45 6.17
N ARG A 291 5.91 1.37 5.65
CA ARG A 291 6.28 -0.03 5.90
C ARG A 291 7.00 -0.69 4.73
N GLY A 292 7.21 0.02 3.65
CA GLY A 292 7.75 -0.56 2.41
C GLY A 292 6.79 -1.54 1.72
N LEU A 293 5.49 -1.43 1.99
CA LEU A 293 4.50 -2.29 1.34
C LEU A 293 4.13 -1.75 -0.04
N THR A 294 4.06 -2.65 -1.01
CA THR A 294 3.42 -2.40 -2.31
C THR A 294 2.02 -2.99 -2.30
N ILE A 295 1.06 -2.25 -2.82
CA ILE A 295 -0.34 -2.66 -2.84
C ILE A 295 -0.82 -2.74 -4.29
N SER A 296 -1.49 -3.83 -4.62
CA SER A 296 -2.32 -3.94 -5.82
C SER A 296 -3.74 -4.34 -5.41
N ALA A 297 -4.72 -3.95 -6.21
CA ALA A 297 -6.10 -4.34 -5.97
C ALA A 297 -6.72 -4.90 -7.26
N GLU A 298 -7.50 -5.96 -7.13
CA GLU A 298 -8.32 -6.51 -8.20
C GLU A 298 -9.80 -6.51 -7.81
N HIS A 299 -10.64 -6.35 -8.81
CA HIS A 299 -12.07 -6.50 -8.65
C HIS A 299 -12.45 -7.97 -8.73
N ILE A 300 -13.23 -8.45 -7.76
CA ILE A 300 -13.81 -9.78 -7.76
C ILE A 300 -15.35 -9.69 -7.78
N PRO A 301 -16.05 -10.63 -8.39
CA PRO A 301 -17.50 -10.72 -8.27
C PRO A 301 -17.92 -10.98 -6.81
N GLY A 302 -19.06 -10.41 -6.37
CA GLY A 302 -19.57 -10.58 -5.00
C GLY A 302 -19.73 -12.05 -4.55
N VAL A 303 -20.06 -12.96 -5.49
CA VAL A 303 -20.09 -14.41 -5.21
C VAL A 303 -18.75 -15.02 -4.82
N GLN A 304 -17.64 -14.34 -5.10
CA GLN A 304 -16.30 -14.74 -4.67
C GLN A 304 -15.85 -14.02 -3.40
N ASN A 305 -16.70 -13.13 -2.84
CA ASN A 305 -16.45 -12.31 -1.65
C ASN A 305 -17.30 -12.75 -0.44
N GLU A 306 -17.95 -13.90 -0.48
CA GLU A 306 -18.95 -14.35 0.53
C GLU A 306 -18.44 -14.30 1.96
N GLU A 307 -17.20 -14.68 2.20
CA GLU A 307 -16.62 -14.71 3.54
C GLU A 307 -16.43 -13.31 4.14
N ALA A 308 -15.93 -12.37 3.33
CA ALA A 308 -15.77 -10.98 3.77
C ALA A 308 -17.13 -10.28 3.86
N ASP A 309 -18.07 -10.53 2.94
CA ASP A 309 -19.45 -10.02 2.99
C ASP A 309 -20.16 -10.52 4.27
N THR A 310 -20.09 -11.81 4.57
CA THR A 310 -20.62 -12.34 5.82
C THR A 310 -20.00 -11.64 7.04
N ALA A 311 -18.68 -11.43 7.05
CA ALA A 311 -18.00 -10.76 8.15
C ALA A 311 -18.37 -9.27 8.26
N SER A 312 -18.79 -8.61 7.16
CA SER A 312 -19.24 -7.22 7.13
C SER A 312 -20.65 -7.03 7.67
N ARG A 313 -21.44 -8.11 7.81
CA ARG A 313 -22.88 -8.11 8.20
C ARG A 313 -23.16 -8.85 9.50
N ALA A 314 -22.40 -9.91 9.80
CA ALA A 314 -22.65 -10.77 10.96
C ALA A 314 -22.02 -10.21 12.23
N PHE A 315 -22.73 -9.35 12.92
CA PHE A 315 -22.29 -8.84 14.22
C PHE A 315 -23.14 -9.43 15.35
N GLN A 316 -22.51 -10.29 16.14
CA GLN A 316 -23.13 -10.76 17.40
C GLN A 316 -22.92 -9.70 18.46
N ASP A 317 -23.89 -8.84 18.64
CA ASP A 317 -23.83 -7.59 19.45
C ASP A 317 -23.83 -7.78 20.97
N THR A 318 -23.76 -8.99 21.46
CA THR A 318 -23.88 -9.27 22.90
C THR A 318 -22.61 -8.95 23.70
N THR A 319 -21.52 -8.59 23.05
CA THR A 319 -20.19 -8.45 23.68
C THR A 319 -19.61 -7.04 23.69
N GLU A 320 -20.23 -6.07 23.02
CA GLU A 320 -19.74 -4.68 22.95
C GLU A 320 -20.16 -3.85 24.20
N TRP A 321 -19.77 -4.31 25.35
CA TRP A 321 -19.96 -3.58 26.62
C TRP A 321 -18.87 -2.54 26.81
N SER A 322 -19.24 -1.41 27.39
CA SER A 322 -18.30 -0.33 27.64
C SER A 322 -18.67 0.42 28.93
N LEU A 323 -17.71 0.56 29.82
CA LEU A 323 -17.88 1.46 30.96
C LEU A 323 -18.00 2.89 30.48
N HIS A 324 -18.89 3.69 31.12
CA HIS A 324 -19.00 5.11 30.78
C HIS A 324 -17.65 5.82 30.98
N PRO A 325 -17.19 6.68 30.06
CA PRO A 325 -15.87 7.31 30.17
C PRO A 325 -15.65 8.10 31.47
N ASP A 326 -16.71 8.75 32.01
CA ASP A 326 -16.61 9.51 33.26
C ASP A 326 -16.43 8.58 34.46
N LEU A 327 -17.12 7.45 34.48
CA LEU A 327 -16.96 6.45 35.53
C LEU A 327 -15.56 5.81 35.47
N PHE A 328 -15.03 5.54 34.30
CA PHE A 328 -13.66 5.09 34.16
C PHE A 328 -12.65 6.09 34.73
N ARG A 329 -12.82 7.38 34.41
CA ARG A 329 -11.96 8.47 34.90
C ARG A 329 -12.07 8.64 36.43
N LEU A 330 -13.28 8.58 36.95
CA LEU A 330 -13.54 8.69 38.36
C LEU A 330 -12.91 7.54 39.13
N ALA A 331 -13.12 6.30 38.67
CA ALA A 331 -12.54 5.10 39.28
C ALA A 331 -11.02 5.14 39.26
N SER A 332 -10.41 5.52 38.12
CA SER A 332 -8.95 5.63 38.00
C SER A 332 -8.36 6.67 38.97
N ARG A 333 -9.05 7.81 39.16
CA ARG A 333 -8.63 8.86 40.11
C ARG A 333 -8.76 8.38 41.57
N GLN A 334 -9.89 7.79 41.94
CA GLN A 334 -10.12 7.35 43.31
C GLN A 334 -9.20 6.21 43.74
N LEU A 335 -8.83 5.34 42.82
CA LEU A 335 -7.89 4.25 43.06
C LEU A 335 -6.43 4.69 42.98
N GLY A 336 -6.15 5.94 42.56
CA GLY A 336 -4.79 6.40 42.29
C GLY A 336 -4.06 5.53 41.27
N PHE A 337 -4.80 4.94 40.32
CA PHE A 337 -4.29 3.98 39.36
C PHE A 337 -4.58 4.41 37.93
N LEU A 338 -3.53 4.66 37.18
CA LEU A 338 -3.60 5.00 35.74
C LEU A 338 -3.17 3.79 34.93
N PRO A 339 -4.10 3.04 34.33
CA PRO A 339 -3.77 1.92 33.46
C PRO A 339 -3.17 2.41 32.12
N GLU A 340 -2.33 1.58 31.53
CA GLU A 340 -1.62 1.87 30.27
C GLU A 340 -2.23 1.13 29.08
N VAL A 341 -2.84 -0.03 29.35
CA VAL A 341 -3.39 -0.92 28.31
C VAL A 341 -4.77 -1.40 28.69
N ASP A 342 -5.71 -1.34 27.75
CA ASP A 342 -7.03 -1.94 27.82
C ASP A 342 -6.96 -3.34 27.19
N LEU A 343 -7.09 -4.40 28.00
CA LEU A 343 -6.84 -5.77 27.54
C LEU A 343 -7.99 -6.43 26.79
N PHE A 344 -9.20 -5.90 26.90
CA PHE A 344 -10.40 -6.53 26.31
C PHE A 344 -11.28 -5.47 25.65
N ALA A 345 -10.74 -4.87 24.59
CA ALA A 345 -11.43 -3.80 23.90
C ALA A 345 -11.42 -3.98 22.38
N SER A 346 -12.32 -3.30 21.72
CA SER A 346 -12.29 -3.03 20.29
C SER A 346 -11.98 -1.55 20.05
N ARG A 347 -11.72 -1.17 18.82
CA ARG A 347 -11.53 0.24 18.44
C ARG A 347 -12.72 1.14 18.80
N LEU A 348 -13.91 0.58 19.04
CA LEU A 348 -15.14 1.32 19.34
C LEU A 348 -15.39 1.52 20.83
N ASN A 349 -14.89 0.62 21.68
CA ASN A 349 -15.20 0.65 23.11
C ASN A 349 -13.99 0.87 24.02
N THR A 350 -12.77 0.89 23.47
CA THR A 350 -11.54 1.09 24.25
C THR A 350 -11.58 2.40 25.07
N LYS A 351 -10.98 2.32 26.29
CA LYS A 351 -10.79 3.46 27.18
C LYS A 351 -9.39 4.07 27.10
N LEU A 352 -8.46 3.34 26.46
CA LEU A 352 -7.06 3.70 26.43
C LEU A 352 -6.53 3.69 24.99
N PRO A 353 -5.52 4.51 24.68
CA PRO A 353 -4.91 4.52 23.35
C PRO A 353 -4.28 3.17 22.95
N LYS A 354 -3.77 2.42 23.94
CA LYS A 354 -3.29 1.05 23.75
C LYS A 354 -4.34 0.06 24.21
N PHE A 355 -4.76 -0.82 23.32
CA PHE A 355 -5.71 -1.86 23.65
C PHE A 355 -5.38 -3.18 22.97
N CYS A 356 -5.86 -4.26 23.54
CA CYS A 356 -5.79 -5.59 22.98
C CYS A 356 -7.20 -6.04 22.60
N SER A 357 -7.36 -6.47 21.35
CA SER A 357 -8.62 -6.99 20.84
C SER A 357 -8.62 -8.51 20.82
N TRP A 358 -9.79 -9.13 20.86
CA TRP A 358 -9.91 -10.59 20.79
C TRP A 358 -9.72 -11.15 19.37
N LYS A 359 -9.90 -10.33 18.34
CA LYS A 359 -9.66 -10.63 16.93
C LYS A 359 -8.89 -9.48 16.28
N PRO A 360 -8.26 -9.66 15.11
CA PRO A 360 -7.57 -8.57 14.44
C PRO A 360 -8.44 -7.33 14.29
N ASP A 361 -7.96 -6.20 14.79
CA ASP A 361 -8.61 -4.89 14.78
C ASP A 361 -7.62 -3.84 14.25
N PRO A 362 -8.03 -2.90 13.38
CA PRO A 362 -7.14 -1.97 12.71
C PRO A 362 -6.27 -1.13 13.64
N LEU A 363 -6.78 -0.79 14.83
CA LEU A 363 -6.12 0.08 15.80
C LEU A 363 -5.57 -0.68 17.02
N ALA A 364 -5.79 -1.99 17.11
CA ALA A 364 -5.29 -2.77 18.23
C ALA A 364 -3.78 -2.76 18.30
N TRP A 365 -3.25 -2.57 19.50
CA TRP A 365 -1.82 -2.72 19.76
C TRP A 365 -1.40 -4.20 19.70
N LYS A 366 -2.25 -5.11 20.20
CA LYS A 366 -2.09 -6.56 20.14
C LYS A 366 -3.44 -7.25 19.97
N VAL A 367 -3.37 -8.50 19.54
CA VAL A 367 -4.54 -9.37 19.39
C VAL A 367 -4.42 -10.48 20.42
N ASP A 368 -5.55 -10.88 20.99
CA ASP A 368 -5.70 -11.94 22.00
C ASP A 368 -4.81 -11.74 23.24
N ALA A 369 -5.41 -11.20 24.31
CA ALA A 369 -4.73 -10.91 25.55
C ALA A 369 -4.13 -12.16 26.23
N PHE A 370 -4.61 -13.37 25.92
CA PHE A 370 -4.15 -14.61 26.52
C PHE A 370 -2.89 -15.19 25.88
N THR A 371 -2.49 -14.70 24.71
CA THR A 371 -1.34 -15.21 23.95
C THR A 371 0.01 -14.65 24.40
N TRP A 372 0.04 -13.66 25.30
CA TRP A 372 1.27 -13.01 25.72
C TRP A 372 1.23 -12.61 27.22
N PRO A 373 2.39 -12.48 27.90
CA PRO A 373 2.45 -12.14 29.32
C PRO A 373 2.25 -10.63 29.56
N TRP A 374 1.52 -10.26 30.62
CA TRP A 374 1.26 -8.86 31.03
C TRP A 374 2.03 -8.46 32.30
N ASN A 375 3.05 -9.22 32.67
CA ASN A 375 3.81 -8.98 33.90
C ASN A 375 4.41 -7.56 33.89
N GLY A 376 4.27 -6.85 35.01
CA GLY A 376 4.80 -5.48 35.16
C GLY A 376 3.99 -4.38 34.48
N MET A 377 2.89 -4.72 33.80
CA MET A 377 2.05 -3.73 33.12
C MET A 377 0.88 -3.27 33.99
N LYS A 378 0.53 -2.00 33.88
CA LYS A 378 -0.70 -1.44 34.47
C LYS A 378 -1.83 -1.64 33.47
N VAL A 379 -2.69 -2.62 33.73
CA VAL A 379 -3.72 -3.03 32.78
C VAL A 379 -5.12 -2.72 33.29
N TYR A 380 -6.00 -2.33 32.36
CA TYR A 380 -7.43 -2.25 32.56
C TYR A 380 -8.08 -3.50 31.99
N ILE A 381 -8.93 -4.17 32.77
CA ILE A 381 -9.56 -5.42 32.41
C ILE A 381 -11.08 -5.25 32.55
N PHE A 382 -11.76 -5.26 31.42
CA PHE A 382 -13.21 -5.24 31.34
C PHE A 382 -13.67 -6.27 30.32
N PRO A 383 -13.65 -7.58 30.65
CA PRO A 383 -13.98 -8.62 29.72
C PRO A 383 -15.46 -8.55 29.32
N PRO A 384 -15.82 -8.86 28.09
CA PRO A 384 -17.21 -9.08 27.72
C PRO A 384 -17.81 -10.19 28.57
N SER A 385 -19.13 -10.15 28.81
CA SER A 385 -19.84 -11.19 29.56
C SER A 385 -19.91 -12.48 28.72
N MET A 386 -18.81 -13.26 28.75
CA MET A 386 -18.80 -14.63 28.30
C MET A 386 -19.08 -15.56 29.50
N PRO A 387 -19.63 -16.78 29.27
CA PRO A 387 -19.68 -17.79 30.35
C PRO A 387 -18.28 -17.96 30.95
N PRO A 388 -18.13 -18.26 32.25
CA PRO A 388 -16.89 -18.15 32.97
C PRO A 388 -15.81 -19.06 32.36
N ILE A 389 -14.99 -18.50 31.49
CA ILE A 389 -13.67 -19.05 31.23
C ILE A 389 -12.91 -18.81 32.55
N PRO A 390 -12.31 -19.81 33.18
CA PRO A 390 -11.66 -19.62 34.45
C PRO A 390 -10.46 -18.68 34.27
N LEU A 391 -10.66 -17.40 34.54
CA LEU A 391 -9.59 -16.43 34.79
C LEU A 391 -8.68 -16.90 35.96
N SER A 392 -9.13 -17.91 36.70
CA SER A 392 -8.43 -18.55 37.80
C SER A 392 -7.10 -19.23 37.44
N SER A 393 -6.92 -19.71 36.20
CA SER A 393 -5.71 -20.45 35.87
C SER A 393 -4.51 -19.55 35.48
N GLN A 394 -4.75 -18.34 35.00
CA GLN A 394 -3.64 -17.42 34.67
C GLN A 394 -3.45 -16.31 35.71
N GLY A 395 -4.52 -15.82 36.32
CA GLY A 395 -4.44 -14.82 37.38
C GLY A 395 -4.02 -15.40 38.74
N ALA A 396 -4.46 -16.59 39.07
CA ALA A 396 -4.12 -17.25 40.35
C ALA A 396 -2.74 -17.92 40.33
N ALA A 397 -2.25 -18.40 39.23
CA ALA A 397 -0.91 -18.98 39.12
C ALA A 397 0.23 -17.96 39.21
N ARG A 398 -0.06 -16.66 39.31
CA ARG A 398 0.93 -15.57 39.31
C ARG A 398 0.81 -14.57 40.44
N GLN A 399 0.13 -14.92 41.55
CA GLN A 399 0.32 -14.30 42.85
C GLN A 399 1.60 -14.85 43.54
N GLY A 400 2.69 -14.90 42.79
CA GLY A 400 4.03 -15.06 43.32
C GLY A 400 4.45 -13.75 43.95
N THR A 401 4.58 -13.73 45.24
CA THR A 401 5.27 -12.78 46.13
C THR A 401 6.21 -11.81 45.40
N GLY A 402 5.81 -10.56 45.31
CA GLY A 402 6.70 -9.48 44.85
C GLY A 402 5.98 -8.35 44.16
N ASN A 403 5.84 -7.25 44.85
CA ASN A 403 5.53 -5.88 44.45
C ASN A 403 5.25 -5.67 42.95
N GLY A 404 3.99 -5.39 42.56
CA GLY A 404 3.82 -4.50 41.43
C GLY A 404 2.65 -4.68 40.50
N ASN A 405 1.88 -5.75 40.48
CA ASN A 405 0.76 -5.85 39.53
C ASN A 405 -0.55 -5.35 40.16
N ARG A 406 -0.88 -4.09 39.92
CA ARG A 406 -2.23 -3.57 40.18
C ARG A 406 -3.07 -3.66 38.89
N ALA A 407 -4.17 -4.40 38.94
CA ALA A 407 -5.16 -4.48 37.88
C ALA A 407 -6.50 -3.93 38.39
N ILE A 408 -7.20 -3.16 37.55
CA ILE A 408 -8.59 -2.84 37.80
C ILE A 408 -9.43 -3.92 37.14
N LEU A 409 -10.08 -4.76 37.95
CA LEU A 409 -11.00 -5.80 37.50
C LEU A 409 -12.44 -5.29 37.64
N ALA A 410 -13.18 -5.28 36.56
CA ALA A 410 -14.62 -5.09 36.57
C ALA A 410 -15.29 -6.38 36.11
N GLN A 411 -15.98 -7.09 37.00
CA GLN A 411 -16.78 -8.25 36.62
C GLN A 411 -18.26 -7.87 36.44
N PRO A 412 -18.93 -8.34 35.38
CA PRO A 412 -20.37 -8.32 35.32
C PRO A 412 -20.96 -9.25 36.37
N ALA A 413 -21.81 -8.73 37.25
CA ALA A 413 -22.56 -9.58 38.17
C ALA A 413 -23.55 -10.44 37.39
N LEU A 414 -23.50 -11.76 37.55
CA LEU A 414 -24.54 -12.68 37.09
C LEU A 414 -25.83 -12.36 37.84
N VAL A 415 -26.81 -11.79 37.17
CA VAL A 415 -28.17 -11.65 37.70
C VAL A 415 -28.96 -12.85 37.21
N PRO A 416 -29.62 -13.63 38.14
CA PRO A 416 -30.62 -14.60 37.72
C PRO A 416 -31.77 -13.89 37.01
N ALA A 417 -32.27 -14.48 35.93
CA ALA A 417 -33.40 -13.99 35.20
C ALA A 417 -34.64 -13.92 36.10
N ALA A 418 -34.93 -12.77 36.67
CA ALA A 418 -36.18 -12.45 37.30
C ALA A 418 -36.85 -11.31 36.51
N GLN A 419 -38.09 -11.56 36.16
CA GLN A 419 -38.97 -10.70 35.41
C GLN A 419 -39.05 -9.29 36.00
N GLY A 420 -39.05 -8.26 35.15
CA GLY A 420 -39.53 -6.92 35.42
C GLY A 420 -38.43 -5.92 35.77
N THR A 421 -38.29 -4.95 34.85
CA THR A 421 -37.79 -3.58 35.07
C THR A 421 -36.94 -3.35 36.32
N ASN A 422 -35.65 -3.42 36.20
CA ASN A 422 -34.71 -2.59 36.94
C ASN A 422 -33.26 -2.83 36.53
N TYR A 423 -32.51 -1.74 36.42
CA TYR A 423 -31.07 -1.76 36.10
C TYR A 423 -30.28 -2.48 37.17
N SER A 424 -29.48 -3.47 36.81
CA SER A 424 -28.60 -4.17 37.74
C SER A 424 -27.20 -3.52 37.74
N PRO A 425 -26.67 -3.13 38.90
CA PRO A 425 -25.36 -2.52 39.01
C PRO A 425 -24.25 -3.54 39.00
N TYR A 426 -23.10 -3.21 38.44
CA TYR A 426 -21.89 -4.01 38.46
C TYR A 426 -21.01 -3.68 39.66
N ARG A 427 -20.48 -4.68 40.34
CA ARG A 427 -19.58 -4.52 41.50
C ARG A 427 -18.11 -4.67 41.09
N TRP A 428 -17.30 -3.78 41.60
CA TRP A 428 -15.84 -3.88 41.53
C TRP A 428 -15.33 -4.77 42.66
N THR A 429 -14.52 -5.79 42.34
CA THR A 429 -13.92 -6.65 43.33
C THR A 429 -12.42 -6.44 43.44
N SER A 430 -12.02 -5.44 44.24
CA SER A 430 -10.78 -5.48 45.00
C SER A 430 -10.80 -4.35 46.04
N SER A 431 -11.50 -4.55 47.13
CA SER A 431 -11.66 -3.63 48.28
C SER A 431 -13.03 -2.94 48.38
N PRO A 432 -13.50 -2.62 49.59
CA PRO A 432 -14.92 -2.55 49.92
C PRO A 432 -15.63 -1.23 49.57
N SER A 433 -15.19 -0.43 48.65
CA SER A 433 -15.95 0.71 48.18
C SER A 433 -16.54 0.45 46.80
N ALA A 434 -17.82 0.20 46.76
CA ALA A 434 -18.58 -0.17 45.57
C ALA A 434 -18.66 0.94 44.51
N PHE A 435 -18.15 0.66 43.32
CA PHE A 435 -18.47 1.42 42.11
C PHE A 435 -19.48 0.63 41.29
N GLN A 436 -20.49 1.35 40.79
CA GLN A 436 -21.54 0.80 39.93
C GLN A 436 -21.29 1.22 38.47
N ALA A 437 -21.30 0.24 37.56
CA ALA A 437 -21.29 0.48 36.11
C ALA A 437 -22.71 0.33 35.54
N VAL A 438 -23.09 1.19 34.64
CA VAL A 438 -24.40 1.16 33.98
C VAL A 438 -24.24 0.61 32.56
N ARG A 439 -25.08 -0.34 32.20
CA ARG A 439 -25.16 -0.90 30.85
C ARG A 439 -25.68 0.17 29.89
N GLN A 440 -24.88 0.60 28.91
CA GLN A 440 -25.42 1.36 27.79
C GLN A 440 -25.99 0.40 26.74
N LYS A 441 -27.31 0.37 26.65
CA LYS A 441 -28.01 -0.24 25.52
C LYS A 441 -27.94 0.77 24.37
N HIS A 442 -27.29 0.43 23.28
CA HIS A 442 -27.53 1.16 22.03
C HIS A 442 -29.00 0.94 21.65
N THR A 443 -29.86 1.90 21.98
CA THR A 443 -31.22 1.95 21.48
C THR A 443 -31.17 1.98 19.96
N ARG A 444 -31.76 0.98 19.33
CA ARG A 444 -32.18 1.08 17.95
C ARG A 444 -33.09 2.31 17.85
N CYS A 445 -32.69 3.32 17.12
CA CYS A 445 -33.62 4.27 16.55
C CYS A 445 -34.41 3.51 15.47
N GLY A 446 -35.53 2.91 15.86
CA GLY A 446 -36.60 2.60 14.94
C GLY A 446 -37.31 3.93 14.69
N GLY A 447 -37.11 4.51 13.54
CA GLY A 447 -38.04 5.49 12.98
C GLY A 447 -39.03 4.78 12.09
N PRO A 448 -40.21 5.35 11.85
CA PRO A 448 -41.29 4.76 11.09
C PRO A 448 -40.91 4.54 9.62
#